data_4599d59fd2bc4ae6c5fdfb531f4ad005
#
_entry.id   4599d59fd2bc4ae6c5fdfb531f4ad005
#
_cell.length_a   1.000
_cell.length_b   1.000
_cell.length_c   1.000
_cell.angle_alpha   90.00
_cell.angle_beta   90.00
_cell.angle_gamma   90.00
#
_symmetry.space_group_name_H-M   'P 1'
#
loop_
_entity.id
_entity.type
_entity.pdbx_description
1 polymer ?
#
loop_
_entity_poly.entity_id
_entity_poly.type
_entity_poly.pdbx_seq_one_letter_code
_entity_poly.pdbx_strand_id
1 'polypeptide(L)'
;VAREPVVRSVHSYAFSILRTAAACAGDPPPRLVTGAEQDGIIRELLAGELEDGATGWPRELRPALSTAGFATELRDLLARCAERGVGPADLRRLGRECGRPEWTAAGRFALQYEQVMLLRASVGTAAPQATVPALGAAELVGAALEALAADADLLAAERARIRLLLVDDAQHLDPQAALLVRVLASGADLALIAGDPNQAVFGFRGADPALLASDGPVLRLTRSHRCAPAIAAAVTGMAAMLPGSAWRHLDGADGDEGSVIVRLADSSHAEVAMIADALRRAHLADGVPWSQMAHRRRPARSAITQPPARC
;
A
#
# COMPACT_ATOMS: atom_id res chain seq x y z
N VAL A 1 19.08 -26.17 -4.14
CA VAL A 1 17.69 -26.12 -3.69
C VAL A 1 17.53 -24.82 -2.90
N ALA A 2 16.68 -23.90 -3.35
CA ALA A 2 16.44 -22.65 -2.65
C ALA A 2 15.79 -22.98 -1.29
N ARG A 3 16.41 -22.50 -0.19
CA ARG A 3 15.87 -22.68 1.17
C ARG A 3 14.70 -21.74 1.49
N GLU A 4 14.48 -20.73 0.66
CA GLU A 4 13.46 -19.69 0.84
C GLU A 4 12.54 -19.62 -0.39
N PRO A 5 11.28 -19.15 -0.23
CA PRO A 5 10.37 -18.98 -1.34
C PRO A 5 10.97 -18.06 -2.41
N VAL A 6 10.88 -18.46 -3.68
CA VAL A 6 11.32 -17.65 -4.83
C VAL A 6 10.30 -16.54 -5.13
N VAL A 7 9.02 -16.79 -4.86
CA VAL A 7 7.92 -15.80 -5.03
C VAL A 7 7.52 -15.26 -3.68
N ARG A 8 7.55 -13.93 -3.53
CA ARG A 8 7.19 -13.24 -2.28
C ARG A 8 6.74 -11.79 -2.56
N SER A 9 6.03 -11.19 -1.62
CA SER A 9 5.71 -9.77 -1.68
C SER A 9 6.98 -8.93 -1.42
N VAL A 10 6.97 -7.66 -1.91
CA VAL A 10 8.07 -6.71 -1.67
C VAL A 10 8.36 -6.55 -0.18
N HIS A 11 7.31 -6.44 0.65
CA HIS A 11 7.46 -6.35 2.11
C HIS A 11 8.11 -7.61 2.73
N SER A 12 7.73 -8.80 2.26
CA SER A 12 8.36 -10.04 2.71
C SER A 12 9.84 -10.13 2.29
N TYR A 13 10.17 -9.59 1.11
CA TYR A 13 11.55 -9.51 0.66
C TYR A 13 12.36 -8.49 1.49
N ALA A 14 11.81 -7.30 1.72
CA ALA A 14 12.41 -6.28 2.59
C ALA A 14 12.70 -6.84 3.99
N PHE A 15 11.76 -7.58 4.57
CA PHE A 15 11.97 -8.25 5.86
C PHE A 15 13.13 -9.27 5.82
N SER A 16 13.31 -10.00 4.69
CA SER A 16 14.44 -10.91 4.56
C SER A 16 15.79 -10.18 4.47
N ILE A 17 15.86 -9.02 3.82
CA ILE A 17 17.05 -8.17 3.81
C ILE A 17 17.41 -7.76 5.24
N LEU A 18 16.45 -7.26 6.00
CA LEU A 18 16.66 -6.83 7.38
C LEU A 18 17.11 -7.99 8.30
N ARG A 19 16.57 -9.17 8.11
CA ARG A 19 17.02 -10.37 8.82
C ARG A 19 18.47 -10.74 8.49
N THR A 20 18.86 -10.61 7.22
CA THR A 20 20.22 -10.85 6.78
C THR A 20 21.17 -9.80 7.37
N ALA A 21 20.81 -8.53 7.32
CA ALA A 21 21.57 -7.44 7.91
C ALA A 21 21.78 -7.66 9.43
N ALA A 22 20.73 -7.97 10.17
CA ALA A 22 20.81 -8.27 11.59
C ALA A 22 21.71 -9.47 11.87
N ALA A 23 21.60 -10.55 11.10
CA ALA A 23 22.45 -11.72 11.25
C ALA A 23 23.95 -11.41 10.99
N CYS A 24 24.26 -10.57 10.01
CA CYS A 24 25.62 -10.12 9.73
C CYS A 24 26.20 -9.26 10.87
N ALA A 25 25.35 -8.44 11.50
CA ALA A 25 25.73 -7.62 12.66
C ALA A 25 25.79 -8.40 13.98
N GLY A 26 25.29 -9.64 14.00
CA GLY A 26 25.12 -10.42 15.24
C GLY A 26 23.93 -9.97 16.08
N ASP A 27 23.01 -9.19 15.49
CA ASP A 27 21.83 -8.67 16.13
C ASP A 27 20.62 -9.62 15.97
N PRO A 28 19.64 -9.57 16.88
CA PRO A 28 18.39 -10.30 16.71
C PRO A 28 17.57 -9.72 15.54
N PRO A 29 16.78 -10.58 14.84
CA PRO A 29 15.99 -10.15 13.69
C PRO A 29 14.91 -9.13 14.10
N PRO A 30 14.52 -8.18 13.23
CA PRO A 30 13.50 -7.20 13.53
C PRO A 30 12.14 -7.85 13.82
N ARG A 31 11.38 -7.23 14.72
CA ARG A 31 10.01 -7.65 15.08
C ARG A 31 8.97 -6.83 14.30
N LEU A 32 7.95 -7.48 13.80
CA LEU A 32 6.82 -6.79 13.21
C LEU A 32 5.83 -6.35 14.29
N VAL A 33 5.44 -5.08 14.25
CA VAL A 33 4.38 -4.51 15.07
C VAL A 33 3.06 -4.65 14.31
N THR A 34 2.04 -5.18 14.98
CA THR A 34 0.71 -5.27 14.41
C THR A 34 0.01 -3.91 14.40
N GLY A 35 -0.96 -3.70 13.49
CA GLY A 35 -1.75 -2.46 13.47
C GLY A 35 -2.47 -2.18 14.78
N ALA A 36 -2.97 -3.21 15.46
CA ALA A 36 -3.62 -3.08 16.77
C ALA A 36 -2.64 -2.61 17.86
N GLU A 37 -1.40 -3.09 17.82
CA GLU A 37 -0.35 -2.67 18.74
C GLU A 37 0.06 -1.21 18.48
N GLN A 38 0.20 -0.82 17.20
CA GLN A 38 0.45 0.57 16.80
C GLN A 38 -0.68 1.49 17.27
N ASP A 39 -1.95 1.11 17.06
CA ASP A 39 -3.11 1.86 17.54
C ASP A 39 -3.11 2.04 19.06
N GLY A 40 -2.66 1.02 19.79
CA GLY A 40 -2.50 1.07 21.25
C GLY A 40 -1.47 2.12 21.67
N ILE A 41 -0.28 2.09 21.07
CA ILE A 41 0.81 3.03 21.35
C ILE A 41 0.40 4.47 20.97
N ILE A 42 -0.20 4.66 19.80
CA ILE A 42 -0.66 5.98 19.35
C ILE A 42 -1.69 6.56 20.34
N ARG A 43 -2.66 5.77 20.79
CA ARG A 43 -3.68 6.22 21.75
C ARG A 43 -3.06 6.58 23.10
N GLU A 44 -2.10 5.81 23.57
CA GLU A 44 -1.38 6.11 24.82
C GLU A 44 -0.64 7.45 24.74
N LEU A 45 0.07 7.71 23.64
CA LEU A 45 0.76 8.97 23.41
C LEU A 45 -0.19 10.15 23.26
N LEU A 46 -1.31 9.97 22.55
CA LEU A 46 -2.34 11.01 22.42
C LEU A 46 -3.01 11.33 23.76
N ALA A 47 -3.19 10.33 24.63
CA ALA A 47 -3.70 10.55 25.98
C ALA A 47 -2.74 11.42 26.81
N GLY A 48 -1.44 11.14 26.77
CA GLY A 48 -0.43 11.99 27.41
C GLY A 48 -0.41 13.41 26.85
N GLU A 49 -0.49 13.60 25.54
CA GLU A 49 -0.61 14.96 24.97
C GLU A 49 -1.87 15.71 25.41
N LEU A 50 -2.99 15.01 25.64
CA LEU A 50 -4.21 15.61 26.18
C LEU A 50 -4.05 16.05 27.63
N GLU A 51 -3.39 15.25 28.47
CA GLU A 51 -3.05 15.61 29.87
C GLU A 51 -2.17 16.88 29.92
N ASP A 52 -1.24 17.02 28.94
CA ASP A 52 -0.39 18.21 28.79
C ASP A 52 -1.09 19.38 28.07
N GLY A 53 -2.42 19.30 27.86
CA GLY A 53 -3.24 20.36 27.28
C GLY A 53 -3.26 20.41 25.75
N ALA A 54 -2.66 19.44 25.06
CA ALA A 54 -2.67 19.24 23.60
C ALA A 54 -2.29 20.52 22.80
N THR A 55 -1.41 21.35 23.34
CA THR A 55 -1.07 22.68 22.76
C THR A 55 -0.43 22.59 21.39
N GLY A 56 0.16 21.46 21.07
CA GLY A 56 0.78 21.21 19.78
C GLY A 56 -0.17 20.86 18.63
N TRP A 57 -1.47 20.62 18.93
CA TRP A 57 -2.49 20.32 17.93
C TRP A 57 -3.38 21.53 17.65
N PRO A 58 -3.87 21.69 16.39
CA PRO A 58 -4.89 22.69 16.09
C PRO A 58 -6.09 22.57 17.02
N ARG A 59 -6.67 23.71 17.42
CA ARG A 59 -7.77 23.75 18.39
C ARG A 59 -8.97 22.89 17.95
N GLU A 60 -9.23 22.88 16.66
CA GLU A 60 -10.35 22.18 16.02
C GLU A 60 -10.21 20.66 16.13
N LEU A 61 -8.98 20.16 16.19
CA LEU A 61 -8.70 18.71 16.25
C LEU A 61 -8.61 18.18 17.69
N ARG A 62 -8.37 19.02 18.69
CA ARG A 62 -8.18 18.58 20.09
C ARG A 62 -9.30 17.70 20.64
N PRO A 63 -10.60 17.98 20.35
CA PRO A 63 -11.67 17.12 20.82
C PRO A 63 -11.64 15.70 20.20
N ALA A 64 -11.03 15.55 19.03
CA ALA A 64 -10.94 14.27 18.33
C ALA A 64 -9.78 13.38 18.79
N LEU A 65 -8.76 13.94 19.47
CA LEU A 65 -7.54 13.21 19.86
C LEU A 65 -7.82 12.00 20.77
N SER A 66 -8.90 12.04 21.56
CA SER A 66 -9.33 10.92 22.42
C SER A 66 -10.05 9.80 21.68
N THR A 67 -10.39 9.99 20.40
CA THR A 67 -11.20 9.04 19.65
C THR A 67 -10.34 7.96 18.98
N ALA A 68 -10.87 6.73 18.92
CA ALA A 68 -10.21 5.64 18.19
C ALA A 68 -10.09 5.94 16.68
N GLY A 69 -11.05 6.68 16.11
CA GLY A 69 -11.02 7.11 14.71
C GLY A 69 -9.81 7.99 14.40
N PHE A 70 -9.53 8.98 15.27
CA PHE A 70 -8.38 9.86 15.09
C PHE A 70 -7.05 9.09 15.16
N ALA A 71 -6.90 8.16 16.11
CA ALA A 71 -5.71 7.32 16.21
C ALA A 71 -5.49 6.49 14.94
N THR A 72 -6.56 5.94 14.37
CA THR A 72 -6.49 5.20 13.09
C THR A 72 -6.10 6.10 11.92
N GLU A 73 -6.70 7.28 11.80
CA GLU A 73 -6.34 8.26 10.76
C GLU A 73 -4.87 8.72 10.88
N LEU A 74 -4.41 8.94 12.11
CA LEU A 74 -3.03 9.33 12.36
C LEU A 74 -2.06 8.20 11.99
N ARG A 75 -2.34 6.95 12.41
CA ARG A 75 -1.57 5.78 11.99
C ARG A 75 -1.48 5.68 10.47
N ASP A 76 -2.62 5.83 9.79
CA ASP A 76 -2.68 5.73 8.33
C ASP A 76 -1.91 6.87 7.65
N LEU A 77 -1.93 8.07 8.22
CA LEU A 77 -1.08 9.18 7.76
C LEU A 77 0.41 8.85 7.89
N LEU A 78 0.85 8.35 9.06
CA LEU A 78 2.25 7.98 9.29
C LEU A 78 2.68 6.84 8.37
N ALA A 79 1.83 5.85 8.14
CA ALA A 79 2.08 4.80 7.17
C ALA A 79 2.25 5.36 5.75
N ARG A 80 1.38 6.32 5.32
CA ARG A 80 1.54 7.00 4.01
C ARG A 80 2.84 7.78 3.91
N CYS A 81 3.30 8.39 5.01
CA CYS A 81 4.59 9.08 5.06
C CYS A 81 5.74 8.06 4.86
N ALA A 82 5.74 6.96 5.60
CA ALA A 82 6.75 5.91 5.49
C ALA A 82 6.83 5.32 4.07
N GLU A 83 5.69 5.00 3.45
CA GLU A 83 5.60 4.49 2.07
C GLU A 83 6.14 5.47 1.02
N ARG A 84 6.19 6.75 1.33
CA ARG A 84 6.75 7.81 0.48
C ARG A 84 8.16 8.24 0.85
N GLY A 85 8.74 7.68 1.89
CA GLY A 85 10.03 8.10 2.42
C GLY A 85 10.00 9.52 3.04
N VAL A 86 8.84 9.92 3.55
CA VAL A 86 8.65 11.22 4.23
C VAL A 86 8.86 11.00 5.72
N GLY A 87 9.99 11.44 6.25
CA GLY A 87 10.27 11.41 7.69
C GLY A 87 9.51 12.47 8.49
N PRO A 88 9.56 12.41 9.84
CA PRO A 88 8.87 13.37 10.71
C PRO A 88 9.24 14.83 10.46
N ALA A 89 10.52 15.09 10.18
CA ALA A 89 11.01 16.44 9.87
C ALA A 89 10.45 16.98 8.54
N ASP A 90 10.37 16.10 7.53
CA ASP A 90 9.80 16.44 6.23
C ASP A 90 8.31 16.69 6.32
N LEU A 91 7.56 15.87 7.07
CA LEU A 91 6.13 16.08 7.29
C LEU A 91 5.86 17.43 7.97
N ARG A 92 6.69 17.81 8.96
CA ARG A 92 6.62 19.13 9.59
C ARG A 92 6.90 20.26 8.62
N ARG A 93 7.89 20.11 7.76
CA ARG A 93 8.25 21.08 6.72
C ARG A 93 7.10 21.24 5.72
N LEU A 94 6.59 20.13 5.17
CA LEU A 94 5.45 20.12 4.26
C LEU A 94 4.21 20.76 4.90
N GLY A 95 3.95 20.50 6.18
CA GLY A 95 2.84 21.11 6.90
C GLY A 95 2.93 22.64 6.93
N ARG A 96 4.13 23.21 7.08
CA ARG A 96 4.36 24.66 7.02
C ARG A 96 4.23 25.20 5.61
N GLU A 97 4.85 24.54 4.62
CA GLU A 97 4.87 24.97 3.22
C GLU A 97 3.46 24.95 2.60
N CYS A 98 2.65 23.94 2.94
CA CYS A 98 1.29 23.79 2.42
C CYS A 98 0.21 24.45 3.30
N GLY A 99 0.58 25.13 4.38
CA GLY A 99 -0.40 25.74 5.31
C GLY A 99 -1.29 24.71 6.00
N ARG A 100 -0.76 23.51 6.28
CA ARG A 100 -1.47 22.41 6.93
C ARG A 100 -0.94 22.20 8.36
N PRO A 101 -1.47 22.94 9.34
CA PRO A 101 -1.00 22.87 10.73
C PRO A 101 -1.17 21.48 11.34
N GLU A 102 -2.16 20.70 10.89
CA GLU A 102 -2.35 19.32 11.29
C GLU A 102 -1.18 18.42 10.88
N TRP A 103 -0.56 18.63 9.71
CA TRP A 103 0.62 17.88 9.30
C TRP A 103 1.86 18.28 10.10
N THR A 104 1.97 19.55 10.47
CA THR A 104 3.04 20.01 11.35
C THR A 104 2.94 19.34 12.74
N ALA A 105 1.71 19.24 13.27
CA ALA A 105 1.44 18.56 14.53
C ALA A 105 1.72 17.06 14.44
N ALA A 106 1.23 16.41 13.37
CA ALA A 106 1.46 14.99 13.12
C ALA A 106 2.95 14.66 12.98
N GLY A 107 3.73 15.51 12.31
CA GLY A 107 5.19 15.31 12.17
C GLY A 107 5.95 15.48 13.50
N ARG A 108 5.46 16.34 14.41
CA ARG A 108 5.99 16.40 15.78
C ARG A 108 5.65 15.13 16.56
N PHE A 109 4.40 14.70 16.48
CA PHE A 109 3.94 13.44 17.08
C PHE A 109 4.71 12.23 16.57
N ALA A 110 4.97 12.17 15.24
CA ALA A 110 5.75 11.11 14.61
C ALA A 110 7.15 10.98 15.23
N LEU A 111 7.83 12.10 15.47
CA LEU A 111 9.15 12.10 16.14
C LEU A 111 9.06 11.53 17.56
N GLN A 112 8.04 11.90 18.31
CA GLN A 112 7.80 11.37 19.65
C GLN A 112 7.48 9.87 19.60
N TYR A 113 6.68 9.44 18.65
CA TYR A 113 6.36 8.04 18.42
C TYR A 113 7.62 7.21 18.13
N GLU A 114 8.50 7.67 17.23
CA GLU A 114 9.77 7.01 16.91
C GLU A 114 10.65 6.91 18.17
N GLN A 115 10.76 7.97 18.96
CA GLN A 115 11.54 7.97 20.21
C GLN A 115 11.01 6.94 21.22
N VAL A 116 9.68 6.86 21.37
CA VAL A 116 9.04 5.89 22.26
C VAL A 116 9.25 4.46 21.76
N MET A 117 9.18 4.23 20.43
CA MET A 117 9.48 2.94 19.85
C MET A 117 10.91 2.50 20.11
N LEU A 118 11.89 3.40 19.97
CA LEU A 118 13.29 3.15 20.30
C LEU A 118 13.49 2.85 21.79
N LEU A 119 12.86 3.62 22.68
CA LEU A 119 12.92 3.39 24.12
C LEU A 119 12.30 2.04 24.51
N ARG A 120 11.14 1.68 23.93
CA ARG A 120 10.52 0.37 24.17
C ARG A 120 11.38 -0.79 23.66
N ALA A 121 12.05 -0.61 22.52
CA ALA A 121 13.02 -1.58 22.03
C ALA A 121 14.22 -1.76 22.99
N SER A 122 14.67 -0.69 23.67
CA SER A 122 15.80 -0.73 24.60
C SER A 122 15.42 -1.22 26.00
N VAL A 123 14.21 -0.93 26.51
CA VAL A 123 13.75 -1.32 27.87
C VAL A 123 13.32 -2.80 27.94
N GLY A 124 13.00 -3.42 26.81
CA GLY A 124 12.81 -4.89 26.72
C GLY A 124 14.06 -5.69 27.14
N THR A 125 15.19 -5.05 27.44
CA THR A 125 16.49 -5.62 27.77
C THR A 125 16.65 -6.18 29.19
N ALA A 126 15.59 -6.28 30.01
CA ALA A 126 15.62 -7.14 31.20
C ALA A 126 15.69 -8.65 30.84
N ALA A 127 15.56 -9.02 29.58
CA ALA A 127 15.90 -10.31 29.00
C ALA A 127 16.93 -10.10 27.87
N PRO A 128 17.94 -10.99 27.69
CA PRO A 128 19.02 -10.82 26.71
C PRO A 128 18.61 -10.86 25.23
N GLN A 129 17.36 -10.57 24.88
CA GLN A 129 16.77 -10.71 23.54
C GLN A 129 16.16 -9.42 22.98
N ALA A 130 16.47 -8.26 23.51
CA ALA A 130 15.53 -7.16 23.41
C ALA A 130 16.01 -5.85 22.77
N THR A 131 17.03 -5.84 21.97
CA THR A 131 17.35 -4.70 21.07
C THR A 131 16.79 -4.92 19.66
N VAL A 132 15.61 -5.52 19.55
CA VAL A 132 15.02 -5.80 18.24
C VAL A 132 14.23 -4.57 17.78
N PRO A 133 14.62 -3.90 16.67
CA PRO A 133 13.80 -2.84 16.09
C PRO A 133 12.40 -3.38 15.82
N ALA A 134 11.39 -2.72 16.36
CA ALA A 134 10.00 -3.04 16.12
C ALA A 134 9.48 -2.15 14.98
N LEU A 135 9.16 -2.74 13.84
CA LEU A 135 8.78 -2.03 12.61
C LEU A 135 7.33 -2.34 12.24
N GLY A 136 6.60 -1.32 11.84
CA GLY A 136 5.33 -1.47 11.15
C GLY A 136 5.53 -1.94 9.70
N ALA A 137 4.48 -2.48 9.10
CA ALA A 137 4.56 -2.98 7.72
C ALA A 137 4.99 -1.91 6.71
N ALA A 138 4.55 -0.65 6.89
CA ALA A 138 4.89 0.46 6.01
C ALA A 138 6.37 0.90 6.14
N GLU A 139 6.99 0.67 7.30
CA GLU A 139 8.36 1.06 7.60
C GLU A 139 9.40 0.05 7.09
N LEU A 140 8.99 -1.19 6.85
CA LEU A 140 9.89 -2.29 6.47
C LEU A 140 10.72 -2.00 5.23
N VAL A 141 10.10 -1.43 4.20
CA VAL A 141 10.78 -1.22 2.92
C VAL A 141 11.78 -0.08 3.04
N GLY A 142 11.42 0.99 3.75
CA GLY A 142 12.33 2.10 4.06
C GLY A 142 13.56 1.61 4.85
N ALA A 143 13.34 0.87 5.92
CA ALA A 143 14.40 0.30 6.73
C ALA A 143 15.33 -0.64 5.92
N ALA A 144 14.77 -1.45 5.01
CA ALA A 144 15.58 -2.30 4.13
C ALA A 144 16.42 -1.49 3.15
N LEU A 145 15.88 -0.39 2.61
CA LEU A 145 16.64 0.54 1.75
C LEU A 145 17.78 1.21 2.52
N GLU A 146 17.54 1.63 3.76
CA GLU A 146 18.54 2.20 4.63
C GLU A 146 19.66 1.19 4.95
N ALA A 147 19.31 -0.06 5.26
CA ALA A 147 20.27 -1.13 5.49
C ALA A 147 21.15 -1.39 4.26
N LEU A 148 20.54 -1.44 3.06
CA LEU A 148 21.28 -1.60 1.80
C LEU A 148 22.15 -0.38 1.47
N ALA A 149 21.75 0.82 1.88
CA ALA A 149 22.55 2.03 1.68
C ALA A 149 23.72 2.12 2.66
N ALA A 150 23.56 1.61 3.87
CA ALA A 150 24.59 1.61 4.91
C ALA A 150 25.66 0.52 4.71
N ASP A 151 25.30 -0.60 4.06
CA ASP A 151 26.17 -1.78 3.89
C ASP A 151 26.30 -2.14 2.40
N ALA A 152 27.44 -1.77 1.81
CA ALA A 152 27.74 -2.03 0.40
C ALA A 152 27.91 -3.53 0.10
N ASP A 153 28.40 -4.32 1.04
CA ASP A 153 28.59 -5.76 0.87
C ASP A 153 27.24 -6.49 0.90
N LEU A 154 26.32 -6.06 1.78
CA LEU A 154 24.95 -6.54 1.78
C LEU A 154 24.25 -6.23 0.46
N LEU A 155 24.38 -5.02 -0.05
CA LEU A 155 23.81 -4.62 -1.35
C LEU A 155 24.38 -5.46 -2.50
N ALA A 156 25.70 -5.66 -2.51
CA ALA A 156 26.37 -6.47 -3.54
C ALA A 156 25.92 -7.94 -3.48
N ALA A 157 25.81 -8.50 -2.28
CA ALA A 157 25.34 -9.86 -2.07
C ALA A 157 23.87 -10.05 -2.54
N GLU A 158 22.99 -9.11 -2.21
CA GLU A 158 21.58 -9.17 -2.66
C GLU A 158 21.47 -9.06 -4.18
N ARG A 159 22.23 -8.17 -4.81
CA ARG A 159 22.27 -8.04 -6.28
C ARG A 159 22.84 -9.29 -6.96
N ALA A 160 23.90 -9.90 -6.41
CA ALA A 160 24.48 -11.11 -6.94
C ALA A 160 23.54 -12.33 -6.91
N ARG A 161 22.58 -12.34 -5.98
CA ARG A 161 21.56 -13.40 -5.87
C ARG A 161 20.46 -13.30 -6.91
N ILE A 162 20.21 -12.07 -7.43
CA ILE A 162 19.08 -11.79 -8.34
C ILE A 162 19.60 -11.65 -9.76
N ARG A 163 19.57 -12.75 -10.51
CA ARG A 163 19.89 -12.72 -11.93
C ARG A 163 18.69 -12.39 -12.80
N LEU A 164 17.51 -12.83 -12.36
CA LEU A 164 16.23 -12.58 -13.01
C LEU A 164 15.27 -12.00 -11.95
N LEU A 165 14.80 -10.78 -12.19
CA LEU A 165 13.78 -10.11 -11.36
C LEU A 165 12.47 -10.02 -12.15
N LEU A 166 11.43 -10.65 -11.64
CA LEU A 166 10.08 -10.57 -12.18
C LEU A 166 9.18 -9.90 -11.15
N VAL A 167 8.54 -8.81 -11.54
CA VAL A 167 7.60 -8.06 -10.70
C VAL A 167 6.24 -8.05 -11.38
N ASP A 168 5.24 -8.57 -10.70
CA ASP A 168 3.86 -8.55 -11.15
C ASP A 168 3.04 -7.51 -10.36
N ASP A 169 1.93 -7.06 -10.93
CA ASP A 169 1.03 -6.07 -10.31
C ASP A 169 1.74 -4.78 -9.85
N ALA A 170 2.76 -4.34 -10.59
CA ALA A 170 3.59 -3.20 -10.20
C ALA A 170 2.84 -1.85 -10.12
N GLN A 171 1.60 -1.75 -10.64
CA GLN A 171 0.70 -0.61 -10.42
C GLN A 171 0.31 -0.42 -8.94
N HIS A 172 0.58 -1.41 -8.10
CA HIS A 172 0.29 -1.39 -6.67
C HIS A 172 1.50 -1.04 -5.80
N LEU A 173 2.66 -0.80 -6.41
CA LEU A 173 3.84 -0.37 -5.68
C LEU A 173 3.69 1.06 -5.16
N ASP A 174 4.04 1.27 -3.91
CA ASP A 174 4.32 2.59 -3.36
C ASP A 174 5.74 3.06 -3.75
N PRO A 175 6.10 4.34 -3.55
CA PRO A 175 7.40 4.86 -3.94
C PRO A 175 8.60 4.15 -3.33
N GLN A 176 8.53 3.73 -2.07
CA GLN A 176 9.63 3.00 -1.42
C GLN A 176 9.78 1.59 -2.00
N ALA A 177 8.66 0.89 -2.20
CA ALA A 177 8.65 -0.42 -2.84
C ALA A 177 9.19 -0.36 -4.28
N ALA A 178 8.81 0.66 -5.05
CA ALA A 178 9.33 0.87 -6.40
C ALA A 178 10.84 1.22 -6.39
N LEU A 179 11.31 1.97 -5.40
CA LEU A 179 12.72 2.26 -5.22
C LEU A 179 13.51 0.99 -4.91
N LEU A 180 13.03 0.14 -3.99
CA LEU A 180 13.66 -1.14 -3.68
C LEU A 180 13.75 -2.04 -4.91
N VAL A 181 12.66 -2.16 -5.68
CA VAL A 181 12.64 -2.91 -6.94
C VAL A 181 13.71 -2.37 -7.90
N ARG A 182 13.82 -1.05 -8.07
CA ARG A 182 14.86 -0.44 -8.94
C ARG A 182 16.28 -0.71 -8.45
N VAL A 183 16.53 -0.60 -7.14
CA VAL A 183 17.84 -0.88 -6.54
C VAL A 183 18.27 -2.32 -6.79
N LEU A 184 17.34 -3.27 -6.72
CA LEU A 184 17.61 -4.68 -6.98
C LEU A 184 17.72 -4.98 -8.48
N ALA A 185 16.86 -4.38 -9.32
CA ALA A 185 16.85 -4.55 -10.76
C ALA A 185 18.15 -4.11 -11.42
N SER A 186 18.82 -3.09 -10.88
CA SER A 186 20.08 -2.59 -11.44
C SER A 186 21.23 -3.58 -11.38
N GLY A 187 21.13 -4.66 -10.63
CA GLY A 187 22.10 -5.76 -10.57
C GLY A 187 21.66 -7.02 -11.34
N ALA A 188 20.43 -7.07 -11.83
CA ALA A 188 19.88 -8.25 -12.50
C ALA A 188 20.29 -8.31 -13.99
N ASP A 189 20.49 -9.53 -14.51
CA ASP A 189 20.73 -9.75 -15.95
C ASP A 189 19.48 -9.38 -16.76
N LEU A 190 18.29 -9.62 -16.20
CA LEU A 190 17.00 -9.26 -16.76
C LEU A 190 16.02 -8.88 -15.64
N ALA A 191 15.39 -7.72 -15.79
CA ALA A 191 14.27 -7.29 -14.97
C ALA A 191 13.02 -7.11 -15.84
N LEU A 192 11.94 -7.79 -15.49
CA LEU A 192 10.63 -7.65 -16.13
C LEU A 192 9.64 -7.10 -15.09
N ILE A 193 9.07 -5.95 -15.39
CA ILE A 193 8.07 -5.29 -14.54
C ILE A 193 6.75 -5.29 -15.28
N ALA A 194 5.78 -6.05 -14.76
CA ALA A 194 4.44 -6.17 -15.33
C ALA A 194 3.43 -5.42 -14.47
N GLY A 195 2.43 -4.82 -15.11
CA GLY A 195 1.36 -4.13 -14.42
C GLY A 195 0.38 -3.47 -15.39
N ASP A 196 -0.79 -3.14 -14.87
CA ASP A 196 -1.82 -2.41 -15.60
C ASP A 196 -2.21 -1.13 -14.83
N PRO A 197 -1.82 0.06 -15.31
CA PRO A 197 -2.14 1.31 -14.64
C PRO A 197 -3.64 1.58 -14.52
N ASN A 198 -4.49 0.93 -15.36
CA ASN A 198 -5.94 1.05 -15.27
C ASN A 198 -6.54 0.22 -14.12
N GLN A 199 -5.76 -0.70 -13.53
CA GLN A 199 -6.14 -1.51 -12.38
C GLN A 199 -5.55 -1.01 -11.06
N ALA A 200 -5.02 0.21 -11.01
CA ALA A 200 -4.45 0.82 -9.82
C ALA A 200 -5.54 1.19 -8.80
N VAL A 201 -5.89 0.28 -7.91
CA VAL A 201 -6.95 0.45 -6.90
C VAL A 201 -6.43 0.76 -5.49
N PHE A 202 -5.10 0.71 -5.26
CA PHE A 202 -4.49 0.92 -3.95
C PHE A 202 -3.85 2.31 -3.78
N GLY A 203 -4.30 3.31 -4.53
CA GLY A 203 -3.86 4.70 -4.35
C GLY A 203 -4.04 5.20 -2.91
N PHE A 204 -5.10 4.75 -2.21
CA PHE A 204 -5.32 5.03 -0.79
C PHE A 204 -4.27 4.40 0.14
N ARG A 205 -3.50 3.42 -0.34
CA ARG A 205 -2.34 2.80 0.34
C ARG A 205 -1.00 3.29 -0.21
N GLY A 206 -0.97 4.42 -0.88
CA GLY A 206 0.26 5.00 -1.40
C GLY A 206 0.72 4.48 -2.76
N ALA A 207 0.03 3.51 -3.37
CA ALA A 207 0.37 3.03 -4.70
C ALA A 207 0.32 4.16 -5.74
N ASP A 208 1.33 4.19 -6.61
CA ASP A 208 1.43 5.17 -7.68
C ASP A 208 1.69 4.48 -9.02
N PRO A 209 0.67 4.35 -9.89
CA PRO A 209 0.83 3.72 -11.20
C PRO A 209 1.80 4.46 -12.14
N ALA A 210 2.13 5.72 -11.86
CA ALA A 210 3.15 6.45 -12.63
C ALA A 210 4.55 5.83 -12.48
N LEU A 211 4.78 5.06 -11.41
CA LEU A 211 6.04 4.34 -11.18
C LEU A 211 6.25 3.14 -12.12
N LEU A 212 5.21 2.72 -12.86
CA LEU A 212 5.34 1.75 -13.97
C LEU A 212 6.05 2.33 -15.18
N ALA A 213 6.16 3.65 -15.31
CA ALA A 213 6.88 4.25 -16.42
C ALA A 213 8.36 3.82 -16.38
N SER A 214 8.84 3.30 -17.51
CA SER A 214 10.20 2.83 -17.68
C SER A 214 10.76 3.38 -18.99
N ASP A 215 12.06 3.68 -19.02
CA ASP A 215 12.78 4.04 -20.24
C ASP A 215 13.13 2.80 -21.10
N GLY A 216 12.81 1.62 -20.63
CA GLY A 216 13.05 0.35 -21.31
C GLY A 216 11.99 -0.01 -22.35
N PRO A 217 12.21 -1.11 -23.09
CA PRO A 217 11.24 -1.64 -24.04
C PRO A 217 9.91 -1.98 -23.34
N VAL A 218 8.79 -1.56 -23.94
CA VAL A 218 7.45 -1.84 -23.42
C VAL A 218 6.76 -2.86 -24.31
N LEU A 219 6.41 -4.03 -23.73
CA LEU A 219 5.56 -5.03 -24.35
C LEU A 219 4.12 -4.85 -23.86
N ARG A 220 3.20 -4.63 -24.82
CA ARG A 220 1.77 -4.49 -24.49
C ARG A 220 1.04 -5.80 -24.72
N LEU A 221 0.37 -6.29 -23.68
CA LEU A 221 -0.57 -7.41 -23.77
C LEU A 221 -1.96 -6.84 -24.08
N THR A 222 -2.46 -7.06 -25.27
CA THR A 222 -3.72 -6.46 -25.75
C THR A 222 -4.90 -7.41 -25.65
N ARG A 223 -4.65 -8.70 -25.40
CA ARG A 223 -5.69 -9.74 -25.36
C ARG A 223 -5.94 -10.24 -23.95
N SER A 224 -7.18 -10.23 -23.54
CA SER A 224 -7.64 -10.90 -22.32
C SER A 224 -7.85 -12.39 -22.57
N HIS A 225 -7.39 -13.23 -21.65
CA HIS A 225 -7.74 -14.65 -21.62
C HIS A 225 -8.84 -14.95 -20.57
N ARG A 226 -9.44 -13.91 -20.00
CA ARG A 226 -10.47 -14.01 -18.96
C ARG A 226 -11.79 -13.42 -19.38
N CYS A 227 -11.77 -12.23 -19.97
CA CYS A 227 -12.99 -11.47 -20.26
C CYS A 227 -13.54 -11.83 -21.64
N ALA A 228 -14.85 -12.15 -21.69
CA ALA A 228 -15.57 -12.25 -22.95
C ALA A 228 -15.52 -10.92 -23.73
N PRO A 229 -15.67 -10.92 -25.06
CA PRO A 229 -15.56 -9.72 -25.90
C PRO A 229 -16.44 -8.55 -25.47
N ALA A 230 -17.71 -8.78 -25.14
CA ALA A 230 -18.60 -7.73 -24.67
C ALA A 230 -18.14 -7.08 -23.36
N ILE A 231 -17.54 -7.88 -22.45
CA ILE A 231 -16.99 -7.39 -21.19
C ILE A 231 -15.71 -6.58 -21.45
N ALA A 232 -14.82 -7.07 -22.31
CA ALA A 232 -13.59 -6.38 -22.68
C ALA A 232 -13.91 -5.01 -23.35
N ALA A 233 -14.89 -4.96 -24.23
CA ALA A 233 -15.35 -3.71 -24.85
C ALA A 233 -15.90 -2.71 -23.83
N ALA A 234 -16.72 -3.17 -22.87
CA ALA A 234 -17.23 -2.32 -21.79
C ALA A 234 -16.11 -1.78 -20.87
N VAL A 235 -15.16 -2.63 -20.51
CA VAL A 235 -13.98 -2.24 -19.71
C VAL A 235 -13.13 -1.22 -20.45
N THR A 236 -12.87 -1.44 -21.75
CA THR A 236 -12.13 -0.51 -22.62
C THR A 236 -12.85 0.85 -22.70
N GLY A 237 -14.16 0.85 -22.88
CA GLY A 237 -14.98 2.08 -22.90
C GLY A 237 -14.90 2.87 -21.57
N MET A 238 -14.97 2.18 -20.44
CA MET A 238 -14.82 2.83 -19.13
C MET A 238 -13.38 3.31 -18.90
N ALA A 239 -12.39 2.53 -19.26
CA ALA A 239 -10.99 2.90 -19.12
C ALA A 239 -10.63 4.13 -19.95
N ALA A 240 -11.27 4.34 -21.11
CA ALA A 240 -11.08 5.52 -21.94
C ALA A 240 -11.50 6.83 -21.24
N MET A 241 -12.34 6.75 -20.22
CA MET A 241 -12.79 7.90 -19.41
C MET A 241 -11.81 8.24 -18.27
N LEU A 242 -10.84 7.38 -17.97
CA LEU A 242 -9.85 7.64 -16.92
C LEU A 242 -8.84 8.70 -17.38
N PRO A 243 -8.29 9.52 -16.46
CA PRO A 243 -7.25 10.48 -16.81
C PRO A 243 -5.94 9.77 -17.18
N GLY A 244 -5.10 10.47 -17.96
CA GLY A 244 -3.79 10.00 -18.36
C GLY A 244 -3.74 9.34 -19.74
N SER A 245 -2.54 8.96 -20.18
CA SER A 245 -2.23 8.43 -21.51
C SER A 245 -1.97 6.92 -21.53
N ALA A 246 -2.39 6.18 -20.52
CA ALA A 246 -2.18 4.74 -20.45
C ALA A 246 -2.91 4.02 -21.60
N TRP A 247 -2.31 2.94 -22.09
CA TRP A 247 -2.93 2.07 -23.08
C TRP A 247 -4.20 1.43 -22.50
N ARG A 248 -5.30 1.42 -23.24
CA ARG A 248 -6.62 1.05 -22.72
C ARG A 248 -7.38 0.07 -23.59
N HIS A 249 -6.84 -0.28 -24.77
CA HIS A 249 -7.47 -1.26 -25.63
C HIS A 249 -7.23 -2.67 -25.10
N LEU A 250 -8.30 -3.47 -25.07
CA LEU A 250 -8.30 -4.86 -24.64
C LEU A 250 -9.22 -5.67 -25.54
N ASP A 251 -8.68 -6.65 -26.25
CA ASP A 251 -9.48 -7.64 -26.97
C ASP A 251 -10.01 -8.70 -26.00
N GLY A 252 -11.20 -9.21 -26.28
CA GLY A 252 -11.79 -10.29 -25.48
C GLY A 252 -11.12 -11.65 -25.72
N ALA A 253 -11.40 -12.60 -24.82
CA ALA A 253 -11.04 -13.99 -25.00
C ALA A 253 -11.83 -14.63 -26.14
N ASP A 254 -11.26 -15.67 -26.75
CA ASP A 254 -12.03 -16.49 -27.69
C ASP A 254 -13.14 -17.25 -26.96
N GLY A 255 -14.27 -17.45 -27.62
CA GLY A 255 -15.40 -18.23 -27.12
C GLY A 255 -16.71 -17.43 -27.11
N ASP A 256 -17.48 -17.56 -26.06
CA ASP A 256 -18.77 -16.87 -25.91
C ASP A 256 -18.59 -15.35 -25.90
N GLU A 257 -19.44 -14.65 -26.67
CA GLU A 257 -19.46 -13.17 -26.74
C GLU A 257 -19.64 -12.52 -25.36
N GLY A 258 -20.36 -13.18 -24.47
CA GLY A 258 -20.73 -12.64 -23.17
C GLY A 258 -21.80 -11.54 -23.29
N SER A 259 -22.14 -10.93 -22.17
CA SER A 259 -23.10 -9.81 -22.15
C SER A 259 -22.80 -8.80 -21.06
N VAL A 260 -23.11 -7.54 -21.32
CA VAL A 260 -23.08 -6.45 -20.33
C VAL A 260 -24.43 -5.76 -20.33
N ILE A 261 -25.12 -5.74 -19.19
CA ILE A 261 -26.43 -5.13 -19.03
C ILE A 261 -26.33 -3.99 -18.01
N VAL A 262 -26.71 -2.80 -18.41
CA VAL A 262 -26.83 -1.65 -17.52
C VAL A 262 -28.29 -1.49 -17.10
N ARG A 263 -28.53 -1.42 -15.79
CA ARG A 263 -29.86 -1.18 -15.23
C ARG A 263 -29.82 0.02 -14.30
N LEU A 264 -30.86 0.84 -14.34
CA LEU A 264 -31.04 1.96 -13.43
C LEU A 264 -32.09 1.59 -12.39
N ALA A 265 -31.83 1.97 -11.14
CA ALA A 265 -32.78 1.77 -10.05
C ALA A 265 -33.17 3.14 -9.45
N ASP A 266 -34.41 3.29 -9.06
CA ASP A 266 -34.94 4.56 -8.51
C ASP A 266 -34.52 4.80 -7.07
N SER A 267 -33.99 3.77 -6.39
CA SER A 267 -33.52 3.85 -5.02
C SER A 267 -32.49 2.74 -4.72
N SER A 268 -31.71 2.92 -3.65
CA SER A 268 -30.78 1.89 -3.16
C SER A 268 -31.49 0.59 -2.76
N HIS A 269 -32.75 0.69 -2.29
CA HIS A 269 -33.55 -0.50 -1.97
C HIS A 269 -33.96 -1.26 -3.24
N ALA A 270 -34.40 -0.54 -4.27
CA ALA A 270 -34.71 -1.12 -5.57
C ALA A 270 -33.48 -1.75 -6.22
N GLU A 271 -32.30 -1.09 -6.12
CA GLU A 271 -31.03 -1.63 -6.59
C GLU A 271 -30.71 -2.99 -5.95
N VAL A 272 -30.79 -3.09 -4.62
CA VAL A 272 -30.54 -4.34 -3.89
C VAL A 272 -31.54 -5.43 -4.30
N ALA A 273 -32.82 -5.09 -4.44
CA ALA A 273 -33.84 -6.03 -4.88
C ALA A 273 -33.57 -6.55 -6.31
N MET A 274 -33.20 -5.67 -7.23
CA MET A 274 -32.83 -6.05 -8.61
C MET A 274 -31.60 -6.97 -8.65
N ILE A 275 -30.58 -6.70 -7.84
CA ILE A 275 -29.37 -7.54 -7.75
C ILE A 275 -29.73 -8.92 -7.19
N ALA A 276 -30.49 -8.95 -6.10
CA ALA A 276 -30.90 -10.22 -5.48
C ALA A 276 -31.76 -11.07 -6.44
N ASP A 277 -32.65 -10.44 -7.20
CA ASP A 277 -33.48 -11.13 -8.19
C ASP A 277 -32.64 -11.66 -9.37
N ALA A 278 -31.69 -10.87 -9.86
CA ALA A 278 -30.79 -11.28 -10.94
C ALA A 278 -29.93 -12.49 -10.54
N LEU A 279 -29.32 -12.46 -9.34
CA LEU A 279 -28.51 -13.57 -8.82
C LEU A 279 -29.35 -14.83 -8.62
N ARG A 280 -30.56 -14.69 -8.08
CA ARG A 280 -31.48 -15.81 -7.88
C ARG A 280 -31.93 -16.43 -9.21
N ARG A 281 -32.24 -15.63 -10.22
CA ARG A 281 -32.59 -16.13 -11.56
C ARG A 281 -31.44 -16.89 -12.19
N ALA A 282 -30.23 -16.32 -12.17
CA ALA A 282 -29.05 -17.01 -12.69
C ALA A 282 -28.82 -18.36 -12.00
N HIS A 283 -29.06 -18.45 -10.68
CA HIS A 283 -28.95 -19.71 -9.97
C HIS A 283 -30.05 -20.70 -10.31
N LEU A 284 -31.30 -20.28 -10.27
CA LEU A 284 -32.48 -21.18 -10.39
C LEU A 284 -32.82 -21.52 -11.84
N ALA A 285 -32.68 -20.58 -12.76
CA ALA A 285 -33.06 -20.75 -14.16
C ALA A 285 -31.86 -21.21 -15.02
N ASP A 286 -30.69 -20.61 -14.81
CA ASP A 286 -29.52 -20.85 -15.65
C ASP A 286 -28.54 -21.85 -15.00
N GLY A 287 -28.83 -22.33 -13.78
CA GLY A 287 -28.03 -23.34 -13.07
C GLY A 287 -26.65 -22.84 -12.62
N VAL A 288 -26.39 -21.52 -12.59
CA VAL A 288 -25.09 -20.98 -12.19
C VAL A 288 -24.87 -21.17 -10.70
N PRO A 289 -23.78 -21.83 -10.28
CA PRO A 289 -23.47 -21.99 -8.86
C PRO A 289 -23.23 -20.65 -8.17
N TRP A 290 -23.65 -20.50 -6.91
CA TRP A 290 -23.38 -19.29 -6.11
C TRP A 290 -21.89 -18.92 -6.03
N SER A 291 -21.01 -19.92 -6.01
CA SER A 291 -19.55 -19.73 -6.01
C SER A 291 -18.99 -19.09 -7.29
N GLN A 292 -19.75 -19.06 -8.37
CA GLN A 292 -19.39 -18.42 -9.64
C GLN A 292 -20.01 -17.05 -9.82
N MET A 293 -20.72 -16.55 -8.81
CA MET A 293 -21.34 -15.24 -8.82
C MET A 293 -20.64 -14.30 -7.84
N ALA A 294 -20.52 -13.02 -8.18
CA ALA A 294 -19.99 -12.00 -7.32
C ALA A 294 -20.79 -10.72 -7.42
N HIS A 295 -21.07 -10.10 -6.28
CA HIS A 295 -21.59 -8.75 -6.19
C HIS A 295 -20.58 -7.86 -5.48
N ARG A 296 -20.20 -6.73 -6.10
CA ARG A 296 -19.36 -5.69 -5.48
C ARG A 296 -20.23 -4.52 -5.06
N ARG A 297 -20.40 -4.35 -3.76
CA ARG A 297 -21.01 -3.14 -3.22
C ARG A 297 -19.98 -2.00 -3.30
N ARG A 298 -20.39 -0.85 -3.82
CA ARG A 298 -19.62 0.37 -3.68
C ARG A 298 -19.63 0.73 -2.19
N PRO A 299 -18.49 0.88 -1.49
CA PRO A 299 -18.50 1.38 -0.13
C PRO A 299 -19.21 2.73 -0.15
N ALA A 300 -20.09 2.97 0.84
CA ALA A 300 -20.61 4.31 1.06
C ALA A 300 -19.40 5.26 1.07
N ARG A 301 -19.47 6.37 0.32
CA ARG A 301 -18.39 7.35 0.28
C ARG A 301 -18.08 7.73 1.73
N SER A 302 -17.01 7.16 2.30
CA SER A 302 -16.35 7.84 3.39
C SER A 302 -15.88 9.15 2.77
N ALA A 303 -16.17 10.25 3.45
CA ALA A 303 -15.72 11.57 3.04
C ALA A 303 -14.20 11.67 3.28
N ILE A 304 -13.44 10.76 2.66
CA ILE A 304 -12.00 10.90 2.56
C ILE A 304 -11.81 11.94 1.46
N THR A 305 -11.57 13.14 1.91
CA THR A 305 -11.05 14.26 1.15
C THR A 305 -10.00 13.75 0.17
N GLN A 306 -10.25 13.91 -1.12
CA GLN A 306 -9.23 13.79 -2.15
C GLN A 306 -7.99 14.58 -1.69
N PRO A 307 -6.79 14.00 -1.78
CA PRO A 307 -5.60 14.81 -1.60
C PRO A 307 -5.67 15.97 -2.60
N PRO A 308 -5.32 17.20 -2.17
CA PRO A 308 -5.30 18.31 -3.10
C PRO A 308 -4.36 17.96 -4.24
N ALA A 309 -4.81 18.24 -5.46
CA ALA A 309 -3.96 18.19 -6.63
C ALA A 309 -2.69 18.99 -6.31
N ARG A 310 -1.55 18.33 -6.42
CA ARG A 310 -0.18 18.84 -6.39
C ARG A 310 -0.01 20.27 -5.82
N CYS A 311 0.58 20.38 -4.63
CA CYS A 311 1.42 21.54 -4.34
C CYS A 311 2.69 21.47 -5.19
#